data_c58c4ead5b22bf4f73acf4ba5a6a52e9
#
_entry.id   c58c4ead5b22bf4f73acf4ba5a6a52e9
#
_cell.length_a   1.000
_cell.length_b   1.000
_cell.length_c   1.000
_cell.angle_alpha   90.00
_cell.angle_beta   90.00
_cell.angle_gamma   90.00
#
_symmetry.space_group_name_H-M   'P 1'
#
loop_
_entity.id
_entity.type
_entity.pdbx_description
1 polymer ?
#
loop_
_entity_poly.entity_id
_entity_poly.type
_entity_poly.pdbx_seq_one_letter_code
_entity_poly.pdbx_strand_id
1 'polypeptide(L)'
;MKIKDIMTTNIISADPEMAVSKVADILFTNRFHGLPIVENKKLVGIITEDDFFLKNYDKIYLPSYLRFIEENKSTDNLPSDIKNKIEKLLEIKVKDIMTTDCITVNPDMEISDFMDLVRKTKFTTFPV
;
A
#
# COMPACT_ATOMS: atom_id res chain seq x y z
N MET A 1 -28.31 4.51 -6.59
CA MET A 1 -27.11 3.66 -6.77
C MET A 1 -26.28 3.69 -5.49
N LYS A 2 -25.96 2.53 -4.99
CA LYS A 2 -25.24 2.36 -3.73
C LYS A 2 -23.81 1.90 -3.99
N ILE A 3 -22.94 2.04 -2.99
CA ILE A 3 -21.54 1.63 -3.07
C ILE A 3 -21.40 0.17 -3.48
N LYS A 4 -22.24 -0.72 -2.94
CA LYS A 4 -22.23 -2.16 -3.28
C LYS A 4 -22.44 -2.45 -4.78
N ASP A 5 -23.05 -1.52 -5.51
CA ASP A 5 -23.31 -1.68 -6.93
C ASP A 5 -22.07 -1.45 -7.80
N ILE A 6 -21.05 -0.75 -7.26
CA ILE A 6 -19.83 -0.38 -7.99
C ILE A 6 -18.54 -0.83 -7.32
N MET A 7 -18.59 -1.30 -6.06
CA MET A 7 -17.40 -1.70 -5.33
C MET A 7 -16.75 -2.95 -5.92
N THR A 8 -15.44 -3.07 -5.75
CA THR A 8 -14.72 -4.30 -6.07
C THR A 8 -15.01 -5.35 -5.01
N THR A 9 -15.44 -6.53 -5.41
CA THR A 9 -15.82 -7.63 -4.52
C THR A 9 -14.73 -8.68 -4.36
N ASN A 10 -13.92 -8.91 -5.39
CA ASN A 10 -12.77 -9.81 -5.32
C ASN A 10 -11.57 -9.07 -4.74
N ILE A 11 -11.47 -9.05 -3.42
CA ILE A 11 -10.46 -8.28 -2.71
C ILE A 11 -9.24 -9.13 -2.43
N ILE A 12 -8.07 -8.60 -2.80
CA ILE A 12 -6.78 -9.10 -2.34
C ILE A 12 -6.39 -8.24 -1.13
N SER A 13 -6.01 -8.88 -0.04
CA SER A 13 -5.56 -8.22 1.18
C SER A 13 -4.17 -8.69 1.56
N ALA A 14 -3.51 -7.96 2.46
CA ALA A 14 -2.21 -8.33 3.00
C ALA A 14 -2.27 -8.42 4.52
N ASP A 15 -1.31 -9.14 5.08
CA ASP A 15 -1.11 -9.26 6.52
C ASP A 15 -0.12 -8.16 6.99
N PRO A 16 -0.28 -7.59 8.21
CA PRO A 16 0.63 -6.56 8.71
C PRO A 16 2.09 -7.01 8.86
N GLU A 17 2.34 -8.30 9.03
CA GLU A 17 3.70 -8.87 9.12
C GLU A 17 4.33 -9.14 7.76
N MET A 18 3.59 -8.96 6.67
CA MET A 18 4.10 -9.16 5.31
C MET A 18 5.18 -8.12 4.98
N ALA A 19 6.21 -8.54 4.24
CA ALA A 19 7.24 -7.63 3.77
C ALA A 19 6.66 -6.58 2.82
N VAL A 20 7.07 -5.33 2.99
CA VAL A 20 6.65 -4.22 2.13
C VAL A 20 6.97 -4.48 0.66
N SER A 21 8.11 -5.12 0.38
CA SER A 21 8.51 -5.51 -0.98
C SER A 21 7.48 -6.40 -1.66
N LYS A 22 6.93 -7.36 -0.93
CA LYS A 22 5.92 -8.29 -1.45
C LYS A 22 4.59 -7.57 -1.72
N VAL A 23 4.20 -6.65 -0.85
CA VAL A 23 2.98 -5.85 -1.03
C VAL A 23 3.13 -4.90 -2.21
N ALA A 24 4.29 -4.28 -2.36
CA ALA A 24 4.59 -3.43 -3.52
C ALA A 24 4.45 -4.22 -4.83
N ASP A 25 4.95 -5.44 -4.87
CA ASP A 25 4.81 -6.33 -6.03
C ASP A 25 3.34 -6.66 -6.33
N ILE A 26 2.54 -6.95 -5.32
CA ILE A 26 1.09 -7.20 -5.48
C ILE A 26 0.39 -5.98 -6.08
N LEU A 27 0.63 -4.78 -5.54
CA LEU A 27 0.06 -3.55 -6.05
C LEU A 27 0.46 -3.28 -7.50
N PHE A 28 1.73 -3.47 -7.81
CA PHE A 28 2.27 -3.22 -9.15
C PHE A 28 1.72 -4.20 -10.18
N THR A 29 1.75 -5.49 -9.87
CA THR A 29 1.30 -6.56 -10.77
C THR A 29 -0.19 -6.44 -11.09
N ASN A 30 -1.00 -6.08 -10.10
CA ASN A 30 -2.46 -5.96 -10.24
C ASN A 30 -2.93 -4.55 -10.60
N ARG A 31 -2.02 -3.58 -10.65
CA ARG A 31 -2.32 -2.15 -10.90
C ARG A 31 -3.33 -1.58 -9.90
N PHE A 32 -3.18 -1.96 -8.64
CA PHE A 32 -4.00 -1.44 -7.56
C PHE A 32 -3.43 -0.12 -7.02
N HIS A 33 -4.30 0.79 -6.60
CA HIS A 33 -3.91 2.04 -5.94
C HIS A 33 -3.80 1.89 -4.43
N GLY A 34 -4.38 0.87 -3.86
CA GLY A 34 -4.34 0.59 -2.44
C GLY A 34 -4.70 -0.86 -2.15
N LEU A 35 -4.31 -1.31 -0.97
CA LEU A 35 -4.51 -2.67 -0.52
C LEU A 35 -4.93 -2.66 0.95
N PRO A 36 -6.06 -3.31 1.33
CA PRO A 36 -6.44 -3.43 2.72
C PRO A 36 -5.48 -4.38 3.47
N ILE A 37 -5.17 -4.02 4.70
CA ILE A 37 -4.36 -4.82 5.60
C ILE A 37 -5.28 -5.44 6.62
N VAL A 38 -5.30 -6.76 6.67
CA VAL A 38 -6.24 -7.54 7.47
C VAL A 38 -5.47 -8.47 8.42
N GLU A 39 -5.86 -8.47 9.67
CA GLU A 39 -5.33 -9.37 10.70
C GLU A 39 -6.51 -10.02 11.44
N ASN A 40 -6.50 -11.35 11.55
CA ASN A 40 -7.56 -12.11 12.19
C ASN A 40 -8.97 -11.74 11.67
N LYS A 41 -9.10 -11.60 10.34
CA LYS A 41 -10.34 -11.22 9.62
C LYS A 41 -10.84 -9.82 9.93
N LYS A 42 -10.00 -8.96 10.53
CA LYS A 42 -10.33 -7.56 10.82
C LYS A 42 -9.43 -6.62 10.05
N LEU A 43 -10.01 -5.56 9.51
CA LEU A 43 -9.27 -4.49 8.88
C LEU A 43 -8.45 -3.74 9.94
N VAL A 44 -7.13 -3.72 9.78
CA VAL A 44 -6.21 -3.01 10.70
C VAL A 44 -5.55 -1.80 10.06
N GLY A 45 -5.62 -1.68 8.76
CA GLY A 45 -5.04 -0.54 8.04
C GLY A 45 -5.22 -0.66 6.54
N ILE A 46 -4.67 0.30 5.84
CA ILE A 46 -4.61 0.32 4.38
C ILE A 46 -3.22 0.78 3.95
N ILE A 47 -2.73 0.24 2.85
CA ILE A 47 -1.51 0.72 2.22
C ILE A 47 -1.84 1.24 0.84
N THR A 48 -1.36 2.43 0.51
CA THR A 48 -1.53 3.07 -0.79
C THR A 48 -0.18 3.42 -1.39
N GLU A 49 -0.17 3.88 -2.63
CA GLU A 49 1.07 4.30 -3.31
C GLU A 49 1.83 5.37 -2.51
N ASP A 50 1.12 6.27 -1.83
CA ASP A 50 1.73 7.34 -1.04
C ASP A 50 2.52 6.82 0.17
N ASP A 51 2.13 5.69 0.73
CA ASP A 51 2.82 5.10 1.88
C ASP A 51 4.20 4.54 1.54
N PHE A 52 4.47 4.30 0.25
CA PHE A 52 5.78 3.85 -0.23
C PHE A 52 6.81 4.96 -0.33
N PHE A 53 6.41 6.22 -0.18
CA PHE A 53 7.35 7.32 -0.03
C PHE A 53 7.87 7.34 1.41
N LEU A 54 9.03 6.74 1.59
CA LEU A 54 9.65 6.64 2.91
C LEU A 54 10.30 7.97 3.27
N LYS A 55 9.62 8.78 4.07
CA LYS A 55 10.04 10.14 4.46
C LYS A 55 11.41 10.19 5.14
N ASN A 56 11.84 9.08 5.75
CA ASN A 56 13.09 8.97 6.49
C ASN A 56 14.28 8.50 5.63
N TYR A 57 14.08 8.29 4.33
CA TYR A 57 15.09 7.71 3.43
C TYR A 57 15.24 8.55 2.15
N ASP A 58 15.53 9.85 2.30
CA ASP A 58 15.82 10.76 1.18
C ASP A 58 14.78 10.72 0.03
N LYS A 59 13.49 10.61 0.36
CA LYS A 59 12.37 10.55 -0.59
C LYS A 59 12.45 9.36 -1.57
N ILE A 60 12.95 8.24 -1.11
CA ILE A 60 13.03 7.01 -1.90
C ILE A 60 11.63 6.44 -2.14
N TYR A 61 11.27 6.23 -3.39
CA TYR A 61 10.08 5.50 -3.77
C TYR A 61 10.43 4.01 -3.89
N LEU A 62 9.97 3.23 -2.92
CA LEU A 62 10.35 1.81 -2.77
C LEU A 62 10.11 0.95 -4.01
N PRO A 63 8.97 1.04 -4.72
CA PRO A 63 8.76 0.21 -5.93
C PRO A 63 9.82 0.40 -7.01
N SER A 64 10.31 1.62 -7.21
CA SER A 64 11.39 1.91 -8.17
C SER A 64 12.70 1.25 -7.77
N TYR A 65 13.01 1.24 -6.47
CA TYR A 65 14.20 0.58 -5.94
C TYR A 65 14.15 -0.93 -6.10
N LEU A 66 13.01 -1.53 -5.81
CA LEU A 66 12.81 -2.98 -5.97
C LEU A 66 12.98 -3.40 -7.43
N ARG A 67 12.40 -2.63 -8.36
CA ARG A 67 12.55 -2.88 -9.79
C ARG A 67 14.01 -2.76 -10.23
N PHE A 68 14.73 -1.77 -9.73
CA PHE A 68 16.16 -1.60 -10.01
C PHE A 68 16.97 -2.80 -9.53
N ILE A 69 16.69 -3.33 -8.35
CA ILE A 69 17.35 -4.51 -7.79
C ILE A 69 17.07 -5.74 -8.65
N GLU A 70 15.83 -5.96 -9.06
CA GLU A 70 15.44 -7.08 -9.91
C GLU A 70 16.12 -7.05 -11.27
N GLU A 71 16.19 -5.87 -11.90
CA GLU A 71 16.80 -5.69 -13.21
C GLU A 71 18.33 -5.91 -13.18
N ASN A 72 18.98 -5.52 -12.11
CA ASN A 72 20.44 -5.63 -11.97
C ASN A 72 20.90 -6.94 -11.33
N LYS A 73 19.99 -7.78 -10.84
CA LYS A 73 20.18 -9.13 -10.27
C LYS A 73 21.26 -9.30 -9.20
N SER A 74 21.98 -8.22 -8.85
CA SER A 74 23.08 -8.26 -7.89
C SER A 74 23.27 -6.88 -7.28
N THR A 75 23.41 -6.84 -5.96
CA THR A 75 23.79 -5.65 -5.21
C THR A 75 25.31 -5.57 -4.99
N ASP A 76 26.08 -6.54 -5.52
CA ASP A 76 27.50 -6.68 -5.25
C ASP A 76 28.35 -5.53 -5.78
N ASN A 77 27.87 -4.84 -6.83
CA ASN A 77 28.55 -3.71 -7.45
C ASN A 77 28.15 -2.35 -6.86
N LEU A 78 27.28 -2.34 -5.84
CA LEU A 78 26.84 -1.10 -5.21
C LEU A 78 27.77 -0.70 -4.06
N PRO A 79 27.95 0.62 -3.79
CA PRO A 79 28.62 1.06 -2.59
C PRO A 79 27.98 0.46 -1.34
N SER A 80 28.79 0.16 -0.32
CA SER A 80 28.33 -0.53 0.90
C SER A 80 27.23 0.21 1.66
N ASP A 81 27.23 1.54 1.64
CA ASP A 81 26.21 2.38 2.26
C ASP A 81 24.85 2.27 1.54
N ILE A 82 24.85 2.21 0.20
CA ILE A 82 23.64 2.00 -0.61
C ILE A 82 23.12 0.57 -0.41
N LYS A 83 24.00 -0.41 -0.42
CA LYS A 83 23.68 -1.81 -0.15
C LYS A 83 22.99 -1.98 1.21
N ASN A 84 23.54 -1.35 2.26
CA ASN A 84 22.97 -1.39 3.61
C ASN A 84 21.58 -0.73 3.67
N LYS A 85 21.37 0.39 2.95
CA LYS A 85 20.06 1.03 2.85
C LYS A 85 19.02 0.11 2.20
N ILE A 86 19.40 -0.57 1.12
CA ILE A 86 18.54 -1.52 0.41
C ILE A 86 18.17 -2.69 1.33
N GLU A 87 19.14 -3.27 2.03
CA GLU A 87 18.89 -4.36 2.96
C GLU A 87 17.93 -3.96 4.07
N LYS A 88 18.05 -2.75 4.61
CA LYS A 88 17.11 -2.19 5.59
C LYS A 88 15.71 -2.01 5.02
N LEU A 89 15.59 -1.54 3.78
CA LEU A 89 14.31 -1.39 3.09
C LEU A 89 13.60 -2.73 2.89
N LEU A 90 14.36 -3.78 2.61
CA LEU A 90 13.81 -5.13 2.44
C LEU A 90 13.30 -5.75 3.76
N GLU A 91 13.75 -5.25 4.90
CA GLU A 91 13.31 -5.69 6.22
C GLU A 91 12.03 -5.00 6.70
N ILE A 92 11.60 -3.92 6.06
CA ILE A 92 10.41 -3.18 6.45
C ILE A 92 9.16 -4.02 6.24
N LYS A 93 8.32 -4.07 7.27
CA LYS A 93 7.01 -4.72 7.22
C LYS A 93 5.91 -3.71 6.94
N VAL A 94 4.80 -4.20 6.38
CA VAL A 94 3.64 -3.37 6.05
C VAL A 94 3.14 -2.57 7.25
N LYS A 95 3.12 -3.15 8.44
CA LYS A 95 2.69 -2.47 9.67
C LYS A 95 3.48 -1.21 9.99
N ASP A 96 4.73 -1.12 9.51
CA ASP A 96 5.61 0.02 9.78
C ASP A 96 5.28 1.26 8.94
N ILE A 97 4.61 1.07 7.80
CA ILE A 97 4.29 2.15 6.87
C ILE A 97 2.80 2.29 6.55
N MET A 98 1.96 1.33 6.89
CA MET A 98 0.52 1.39 6.59
C MET A 98 -0.17 2.56 7.30
N THR A 99 -1.26 3.03 6.71
CA THR A 99 -2.14 4.01 7.32
C THR A 99 -3.17 3.27 8.18
N THR A 100 -3.23 3.59 9.47
CA THR A 100 -4.17 2.97 10.42
C THR A 100 -5.48 3.74 10.55
N ASP A 101 -5.45 5.06 10.33
CA ASP A 101 -6.62 5.94 10.36
C ASP A 101 -7.34 5.92 9.01
N CYS A 102 -7.79 4.74 8.58
CA CYS A 102 -8.52 4.61 7.33
C CYS A 102 -10.02 4.88 7.55
N ILE A 103 -10.62 5.55 6.56
CA ILE A 103 -12.06 5.78 6.52
C ILE A 103 -12.70 4.62 5.79
N THR A 104 -13.61 3.91 6.47
CA THR A 104 -14.40 2.84 5.88
C THR A 104 -15.74 3.37 5.39
N VAL A 105 -16.31 2.68 4.42
CA VAL A 105 -17.58 3.04 3.80
C VAL A 105 -18.55 1.89 3.92
N ASN A 106 -19.80 2.20 4.20
CA ASN A 106 -20.87 1.20 4.26
C ASN A 106 -21.31 0.82 2.84
N PRO A 107 -21.47 -0.48 2.51
CA PRO A 107 -21.92 -0.90 1.18
C PRO A 107 -23.29 -0.36 0.79
N ASP A 108 -24.15 -0.03 1.75
CA ASP A 108 -25.47 0.54 1.50
C ASP A 108 -25.50 2.07 1.39
N MET A 109 -24.35 2.74 1.54
CA MET A 109 -24.22 4.18 1.35
C MET A 109 -24.56 4.59 -0.08
N GLU A 110 -25.28 5.70 -0.23
CA GLU A 110 -25.58 6.28 -1.56
C GLU A 110 -24.32 6.88 -2.19
N ILE A 111 -24.22 6.78 -3.51
CA ILE A 111 -23.06 7.32 -4.26
C ILE A 111 -22.90 8.82 -4.05
N SER A 112 -24.01 9.57 -3.95
CA SER A 112 -23.98 11.02 -3.70
C SER A 112 -23.26 11.34 -2.39
N ASP A 113 -23.59 10.61 -1.33
CA ASP A 113 -22.98 10.80 0.01
C ASP A 113 -21.49 10.42 -0.01
N PHE A 114 -21.17 9.35 -0.74
CA PHE A 114 -19.79 8.94 -0.94
C PHE A 114 -18.97 10.00 -1.69
N MET A 115 -19.54 10.60 -2.73
CA MET A 115 -18.87 11.68 -3.47
C MET A 115 -18.58 12.89 -2.58
N ASP A 116 -19.48 13.22 -1.67
CA ASP A 116 -19.26 14.28 -0.69
C ASP A 116 -18.16 13.92 0.30
N LEU A 117 -18.09 12.65 0.72
CA LEU A 117 -17.01 12.15 1.56
C LEU A 117 -15.65 12.26 0.85
N VAL A 118 -15.57 11.84 -0.40
CA VAL A 118 -14.34 11.94 -1.22
C VAL A 118 -13.85 13.38 -1.32
N ARG A 119 -14.76 14.33 -1.54
CA ARG A 119 -14.40 15.76 -1.64
C ARG A 119 -13.86 16.34 -0.33
N LYS A 120 -14.29 15.81 0.80
CA LYS A 120 -13.90 16.29 2.14
C LYS A 120 -12.61 15.66 2.66
N THR A 121 -12.14 14.60 2.02
CA THR A 121 -10.99 13.83 2.50
C THR A 121 -9.85 13.86 1.49
N LYS A 122 -8.65 13.48 1.98
CA LYS A 122 -7.46 13.33 1.13
C LYS A 122 -7.31 11.90 0.61
N PHE A 123 -8.20 11.00 1.00
CA PHE A 123 -8.09 9.59 0.64
C PHE A 123 -8.58 9.33 -0.77
N THR A 124 -7.94 8.41 -1.46
CA THR A 124 -8.29 7.97 -2.81
C THR A 124 -8.81 6.53 -2.83
N THR A 125 -8.61 5.81 -1.74
CA THR A 125 -9.03 4.41 -1.61
C THR A 125 -9.78 4.23 -0.29
N PHE A 126 -10.95 3.61 -0.38
CA PHE A 126 -11.84 3.44 0.76
C PHE A 126 -12.20 1.96 0.91
N PRO A 127 -11.84 1.32 2.03
CA PRO A 127 -12.33 -0.02 2.36
C PRO A 127 -13.84 0.01 2.61
N VAL A 128 -14.52 -1.02 2.16
CA VAL A 128 -15.98 -1.17 2.28
C VAL A 128 -16.34 -2.30 3.23
#